data_7949a46a40506d13cf7ded09babdec47
#
_entry.id   7949a46a40506d13cf7ded09babdec47
#
_cell.length_a   1.000
_cell.length_b   1.000
_cell.length_c   1.000
_cell.angle_alpha   90.00
_cell.angle_beta   90.00
_cell.angle_gamma   90.00
#
_symmetry.space_group_name_H-M   'P 1'
#
loop_
_entity.id
_entity.type
_entity.pdbx_description
1 polymer ?
#
loop_
_entity_poly.entity_id
_entity_poly.type
_entity_poly.pdbx_seq_one_letter_code
_entity_poly.pdbx_strand_id
1 'polypeptide(L)'
;MINKELQAWLDVNHIQYNILPEPNIFEIVDIGLFVYEEVDDKKSIFDIDKEGNVTYASECKLQYYKDDSIQFICFKFGDRFYYFDIDKEFEFNELKYLGACKPAVSIVEYVNLGVHTPFELLNGSFSVAQWVKKAKFLGHKSIGICDLNTMAATLILQQECEAAEMKYAIGYSLHFIESEQSVGAKVYAKNNEGLQSMLRIQKAINVDSEDRTIPIATLMEHSKGLYLVMDKLSSAWLKDYHEAGLLQSFLDCFEKTYFQVDFNEYKAERIDTPLLMSQAMYFNELYGNIQLPPVLIEDCYYLDKDNARNKIVLNKIATGAAHEQSDEQYFKDIDEIHQQFLDIFEDAERAENMFQEACANSVEIGMSCEARYETDRNFMPQYDMTPEEQLKYGDRHTMFIQLLEEGFKKLVPKGQEEVYRKQLEYEKYVLESTNNVDYMLVQYDTCNWARANNILVGCGRGSAGGCLVLYLLGITLIDPIKYGLIFERFLLPERAGLEPDTVTIIGKDIESADYISVTLENGKTYKVHPDAELLVKRGESEEYVKIYADELQDGDDIKFDNRDLVFTLNEI
;
A
#
# COMPACT_ATOMS: atom_id res chain seq x y z
N MET A 1 -41.99 9.88 0.91
CA MET A 1 -41.85 10.78 -0.28
C MET A 1 -40.67 11.66 0.02
N ILE A 2 -39.71 11.73 -0.88
CA ILE A 2 -38.61 12.67 -0.69
C ILE A 2 -39.18 14.09 -0.48
N ASN A 3 -38.48 14.84 0.36
CA ASN A 3 -38.85 16.18 0.71
C ASN A 3 -38.88 17.06 -0.55
N LYS A 4 -39.84 17.99 -0.61
CA LYS A 4 -39.99 18.96 -1.71
C LYS A 4 -38.74 19.83 -1.88
N GLU A 5 -38.02 20.06 -0.82
CA GLU A 5 -36.78 20.84 -0.78
C GLU A 5 -35.66 20.13 -1.54
N LEU A 6 -35.47 18.84 -1.27
CA LEU A 6 -34.51 18.03 -1.99
C LEU A 6 -34.88 17.89 -3.48
N GLN A 7 -36.19 17.71 -3.79
CA GLN A 7 -36.65 17.68 -5.18
C GLN A 7 -36.32 18.98 -5.89
N ALA A 8 -36.68 20.13 -5.28
CA ALA A 8 -36.38 21.42 -5.86
C ALA A 8 -34.88 21.64 -6.09
N TRP A 9 -34.06 21.18 -5.16
CA TRP A 9 -32.61 21.28 -5.30
C TRP A 9 -32.08 20.40 -6.42
N LEU A 10 -32.52 19.15 -6.55
CA LEU A 10 -32.15 18.26 -7.66
C LEU A 10 -32.57 18.85 -9.01
N ASP A 11 -33.80 19.41 -9.09
CA ASP A 11 -34.33 20.04 -10.31
C ASP A 11 -33.51 21.28 -10.72
N VAL A 12 -33.15 22.14 -9.78
CA VAL A 12 -32.36 23.35 -10.01
C VAL A 12 -30.94 23.00 -10.50
N ASN A 13 -30.38 21.93 -10.00
CA ASN A 13 -29.05 21.48 -10.40
C ASN A 13 -29.07 20.53 -11.62
N HIS A 14 -30.23 20.36 -12.26
CA HIS A 14 -30.41 19.52 -13.46
C HIS A 14 -30.00 18.05 -13.23
N ILE A 15 -30.16 17.53 -12.01
CA ILE A 15 -29.84 16.15 -11.64
C ILE A 15 -31.05 15.29 -11.96
N GLN A 16 -30.85 14.27 -12.79
CA GLN A 16 -31.91 13.32 -13.12
C GLN A 16 -32.10 12.33 -11.97
N TYR A 17 -33.34 12.17 -11.53
CA TYR A 17 -33.69 11.26 -10.44
C TYR A 17 -35.04 10.59 -10.65
N ASN A 18 -35.21 9.40 -10.09
CA ASN A 18 -36.44 8.65 -10.07
C ASN A 18 -36.92 8.45 -8.64
N ILE A 19 -38.19 8.78 -8.37
CA ILE A 19 -38.81 8.50 -7.07
C ILE A 19 -39.33 7.06 -7.13
N LEU A 20 -38.86 6.23 -6.20
CA LEU A 20 -39.29 4.83 -6.10
C LEU A 20 -40.58 4.66 -5.28
N PRO A 21 -41.28 3.52 -5.45
CA PRO A 21 -42.53 3.25 -4.72
C PRO A 21 -42.38 3.16 -3.21
N GLU A 22 -41.16 2.78 -2.75
CA GLU A 22 -40.85 2.70 -1.34
C GLU A 22 -40.72 4.11 -0.75
N PRO A 23 -41.22 4.33 0.50
CA PRO A 23 -41.17 5.63 1.13
C PRO A 23 -39.72 6.04 1.38
N ASN A 24 -39.39 7.26 1.03
CA ASN A 24 -38.10 7.89 1.26
C ASN A 24 -36.92 7.33 0.43
N ILE A 25 -37.17 6.47 -0.56
CA ILE A 25 -36.14 5.98 -1.47
C ILE A 25 -36.28 6.69 -2.82
N PHE A 26 -35.17 7.13 -3.36
CA PHE A 26 -35.08 7.68 -4.70
C PHE A 26 -33.76 7.26 -5.37
N GLU A 27 -33.78 7.23 -6.68
CA GLU A 27 -32.60 6.94 -7.49
C GLU A 27 -32.09 8.20 -8.14
N ILE A 28 -30.83 8.52 -8.00
CA ILE A 28 -30.16 9.49 -8.88
C ILE A 28 -29.61 8.70 -10.04
N VAL A 29 -30.03 9.08 -11.26
CA VAL A 29 -29.66 8.36 -12.49
C VAL A 29 -28.13 8.35 -12.64
N ASP A 30 -27.59 7.19 -12.98
CA ASP A 30 -26.17 6.92 -13.12
C ASP A 30 -25.34 6.98 -11.80
N ILE A 31 -25.98 7.16 -10.64
CA ILE A 31 -25.32 7.23 -9.35
C ILE A 31 -25.74 6.11 -8.44
N GLY A 32 -27.04 5.94 -8.19
CA GLY A 32 -27.56 4.88 -7.36
C GLY A 32 -28.76 5.25 -6.50
N LEU A 33 -29.06 4.39 -5.55
CA LEU A 33 -30.22 4.51 -4.66
C LEU A 33 -29.86 5.31 -3.42
N PHE A 34 -30.80 6.15 -2.99
CA PHE A 34 -30.70 6.97 -1.80
C PHE A 34 -31.89 6.76 -0.90
N VAL A 35 -31.64 6.73 0.40
CA VAL A 35 -32.69 6.76 1.43
C VAL A 35 -32.70 8.15 2.05
N TYR A 36 -33.86 8.78 2.13
CA TYR A 36 -34.04 10.06 2.77
C TYR A 36 -34.74 9.87 4.13
N GLU A 37 -34.08 10.22 5.21
CA GLU A 37 -34.68 10.31 6.55
C GLU A 37 -34.81 11.76 6.98
N GLU A 38 -36.02 12.16 7.42
CA GLU A 38 -36.23 13.45 8.07
C GLU A 38 -35.61 13.40 9.47
N VAL A 39 -34.54 14.14 9.69
CA VAL A 39 -33.98 14.32 11.03
C VAL A 39 -34.81 15.35 11.77
N ASP A 40 -35.31 14.98 12.94
CA ASP A 40 -36.27 15.74 13.76
C ASP A 40 -35.67 16.99 14.44
N ASP A 41 -34.58 17.57 13.94
CA ASP A 41 -33.99 18.78 14.51
C ASP A 41 -33.49 19.77 13.44
N LYS A 42 -34.43 20.57 12.94
CA LYS A 42 -34.27 21.98 12.48
C LYS A 42 -33.03 22.39 11.68
N LYS A 43 -32.26 21.50 11.12
CA LYS A 43 -31.24 21.82 10.14
C LYS A 43 -31.51 21.05 8.87
N SER A 44 -32.51 21.51 8.11
CA SER A 44 -32.62 21.18 6.71
C SER A 44 -31.27 21.48 6.05
N ILE A 45 -30.73 20.51 5.33
CA ILE A 45 -29.53 20.72 4.53
C ILE A 45 -29.80 21.79 3.46
N PHE A 46 -31.05 22.01 3.16
CA PHE A 46 -31.56 22.97 2.17
C PHE A 46 -32.47 23.98 2.84
N ASP A 47 -32.13 25.25 2.74
CA ASP A 47 -32.94 26.34 3.19
C ASP A 47 -33.73 26.91 1.99
N ILE A 48 -35.06 26.93 2.09
CA ILE A 48 -35.90 27.52 1.07
C ILE A 48 -36.35 28.88 1.59
N ASP A 49 -36.14 29.93 0.79
CA ASP A 49 -36.66 31.26 1.13
C ASP A 49 -38.19 31.28 1.07
N LYS A 50 -38.79 32.37 1.56
CA LYS A 50 -40.27 32.54 1.62
C LYS A 50 -40.93 32.58 0.24
N GLU A 51 -40.14 32.65 -0.83
CA GLU A 51 -40.59 32.71 -2.23
C GLU A 51 -40.40 31.35 -2.93
N GLY A 52 -39.92 30.34 -2.21
CA GLY A 52 -39.74 28.99 -2.73
C GLY A 52 -38.42 28.76 -3.47
N ASN A 53 -37.47 29.71 -3.38
CA ASN A 53 -36.15 29.55 -3.95
C ASN A 53 -35.25 28.79 -2.98
N VAL A 54 -34.52 27.82 -3.49
CA VAL A 54 -33.54 27.05 -2.69
C VAL A 54 -32.26 27.87 -2.60
N THR A 55 -32.00 28.48 -1.46
CA THR A 55 -30.97 29.51 -1.26
C THR A 55 -29.55 28.97 -1.45
N TYR A 56 -29.34 27.66 -1.40
CA TYR A 56 -28.04 27.05 -1.61
C TYR A 56 -27.84 26.47 -3.01
N ALA A 57 -28.88 26.28 -3.77
CA ALA A 57 -28.84 25.67 -5.08
C ALA A 57 -28.11 26.51 -6.14
N SER A 58 -28.05 27.83 -5.97
CA SER A 58 -27.37 28.71 -6.91
C SER A 58 -25.85 28.67 -6.83
N GLU A 59 -25.30 28.30 -5.67
CA GLU A 59 -23.84 28.24 -5.43
C GLU A 59 -23.32 26.80 -5.25
N CYS A 60 -24.20 25.84 -4.99
CA CYS A 60 -23.80 24.44 -4.80
C CYS A 60 -23.80 23.70 -6.14
N LYS A 61 -22.63 23.31 -6.60
CA LYS A 61 -22.52 22.30 -7.64
C LYS A 61 -22.46 20.93 -6.97
N LEU A 62 -23.44 20.07 -7.28
CA LEU A 62 -23.32 18.66 -6.95
C LEU A 62 -22.14 18.10 -7.74
N GLN A 63 -21.16 17.54 -7.04
CA GLN A 63 -20.03 16.87 -7.66
C GLN A 63 -20.17 15.38 -7.42
N TYR A 64 -20.05 14.65 -8.51
CA TYR A 64 -20.16 13.22 -8.53
C TYR A 64 -18.79 12.59 -8.80
N TYR A 65 -18.42 11.66 -7.95
CA TYR A 65 -17.19 10.89 -8.09
C TYR A 65 -17.56 9.42 -8.08
N LYS A 66 -17.10 8.70 -9.08
CA LYS A 66 -17.28 7.26 -9.21
C LYS A 66 -15.93 6.59 -9.17
N ASP A 67 -15.75 5.74 -8.20
CA ASP A 67 -14.66 4.78 -8.06
C ASP A 67 -15.27 3.39 -8.25
N ASP A 68 -14.51 2.40 -8.74
CA ASP A 68 -15.02 1.03 -8.93
C ASP A 68 -15.50 0.36 -7.65
N SER A 69 -15.05 0.85 -6.48
CA SER A 69 -15.47 0.36 -5.16
C SER A 69 -16.31 1.34 -4.36
N ILE A 70 -16.25 2.64 -4.62
CA ILE A 70 -16.89 3.68 -3.81
C ILE A 70 -17.50 4.73 -4.72
N GLN A 71 -18.80 4.96 -4.55
CA GLN A 71 -19.51 6.06 -5.20
C GLN A 71 -19.89 7.07 -4.13
N PHE A 72 -19.62 8.34 -4.36
CA PHE A 72 -20.00 9.41 -3.46
C PHE A 72 -20.38 10.68 -4.21
N ILE A 73 -21.22 11.47 -3.57
CA ILE A 73 -21.63 12.80 -4.05
C ILE A 73 -21.02 13.84 -3.15
N CYS A 74 -20.35 14.81 -3.72
CA CYS A 74 -19.83 15.95 -3.01
C CYS A 74 -20.66 17.20 -3.33
N PHE A 75 -20.96 18.01 -2.34
CA PHE A 75 -21.61 19.29 -2.53
C PHE A 75 -21.10 20.34 -1.53
N LYS A 76 -21.19 21.60 -1.92
CA LYS A 76 -20.82 22.74 -1.09
C LYS A 76 -22.00 23.18 -0.22
N PHE A 77 -21.72 23.39 1.08
CA PHE A 77 -22.67 23.92 2.03
C PHE A 77 -21.99 25.03 2.85
N GLY A 78 -22.35 26.26 2.61
CA GLY A 78 -21.58 27.42 3.11
C GLY A 78 -20.17 27.43 2.53
N ASP A 79 -19.17 27.56 3.40
CA ASP A 79 -17.75 27.53 3.00
C ASP A 79 -17.14 26.12 3.07
N ARG A 80 -17.95 25.09 3.32
CA ARG A 80 -17.49 23.71 3.51
C ARG A 80 -18.05 22.79 2.44
N PHE A 81 -17.28 21.75 2.14
CA PHE A 81 -17.67 20.66 1.25
C PHE A 81 -17.98 19.41 2.04
N TYR A 82 -19.03 18.71 1.61
CA TYR A 82 -19.50 17.48 2.22
C TYR A 82 -19.63 16.41 1.16
N TYR A 83 -19.49 15.17 1.55
CA TYR A 83 -19.69 14.05 0.64
C TYR A 83 -20.56 12.97 1.26
N PHE A 84 -21.14 12.17 0.37
CA PHE A 84 -21.86 10.97 0.69
C PHE A 84 -21.16 9.78 0.05
N ASP A 85 -20.91 8.76 0.84
CA ASP A 85 -20.43 7.47 0.39
C ASP A 85 -21.65 6.61 0.04
N ILE A 86 -21.76 6.11 -1.20
CA ILE A 86 -22.98 5.46 -1.72
C ILE A 86 -22.90 3.94 -1.63
N ASP A 87 -21.78 3.36 -1.28
CA ASP A 87 -21.58 1.91 -1.27
C ASP A 87 -22.29 1.17 -0.14
N LYS A 88 -22.96 1.87 0.75
CA LYS A 88 -23.64 1.25 1.88
C LYS A 88 -24.94 1.97 2.12
N GLU A 89 -25.92 1.29 2.77
CA GLU A 89 -27.15 1.88 3.25
C GLU A 89 -26.90 3.29 3.75
N PHE A 90 -27.33 4.24 2.93
CA PHE A 90 -26.91 5.63 3.07
C PHE A 90 -27.87 6.37 3.98
N GLU A 91 -27.37 6.78 5.13
CA GLU A 91 -28.08 7.72 6.00
C GLU A 91 -27.66 9.16 5.65
N PHE A 92 -28.61 9.99 5.25
CA PHE A 92 -28.41 11.42 4.97
C PHE A 92 -27.82 12.20 6.17
N ASN A 93 -27.79 11.57 7.32
CA ASN A 93 -27.27 12.11 8.58
C ASN A 93 -25.75 12.08 8.70
N GLU A 94 -25.05 11.30 7.88
CA GLU A 94 -23.59 11.18 7.94
C GLU A 94 -22.89 12.02 6.87
N LEU A 95 -23.11 13.34 6.91
CA LEU A 95 -22.28 14.26 6.13
C LEU A 95 -20.88 14.31 6.73
N LYS A 96 -19.89 13.85 5.98
CA LYS A 96 -18.50 13.98 6.37
C LYS A 96 -17.88 15.16 5.64
N TYR A 97 -17.20 16.01 6.38
CA TYR A 97 -16.37 17.05 5.79
C TYR A 97 -15.11 16.46 5.16
N LEU A 98 -14.85 16.75 3.90
CA LEU A 98 -13.68 16.28 3.15
C LEU A 98 -12.60 17.34 2.96
N GLY A 99 -12.67 18.46 3.67
CA GLY A 99 -11.78 19.57 3.39
C GLY A 99 -12.20 20.37 2.15
N ALA A 100 -11.28 21.10 1.55
CA ALA A 100 -11.55 21.85 0.33
C ALA A 100 -11.73 20.89 -0.85
N CYS A 101 -12.97 20.52 -1.16
CA CYS A 101 -13.28 19.86 -2.41
C CYS A 101 -13.17 20.85 -3.56
N LYS A 102 -12.47 20.44 -4.61
CA LYS A 102 -12.34 21.24 -5.80
C LYS A 102 -13.67 21.49 -6.47
N PRO A 103 -14.02 22.74 -6.84
CA PRO A 103 -15.03 22.97 -7.85
C PRO A 103 -14.64 22.23 -9.14
N ALA A 104 -15.61 21.73 -9.87
CA ALA A 104 -15.50 20.71 -10.90
C ALA A 104 -14.48 20.92 -12.04
N VAL A 105 -13.78 22.03 -12.12
CA VAL A 105 -12.67 22.24 -13.07
C VAL A 105 -11.69 23.24 -12.49
N SER A 106 -10.62 22.77 -11.89
CA SER A 106 -9.40 23.57 -11.82
C SER A 106 -8.75 23.54 -13.21
N ILE A 107 -8.48 24.72 -13.74
CA ILE A 107 -7.80 24.89 -15.04
C ILE A 107 -6.32 24.45 -14.93
N VAL A 108 -5.79 24.32 -13.71
CA VAL A 108 -4.40 23.97 -13.44
C VAL A 108 -4.30 22.55 -12.95
N GLU A 109 -3.67 21.69 -13.74
CA GLU A 109 -3.33 20.33 -13.29
C GLU A 109 -2.18 20.38 -12.30
N TYR A 110 -2.27 19.57 -11.25
CA TYR A 110 -1.27 19.45 -10.21
C TYR A 110 -1.19 17.99 -9.74
N VAL A 111 -0.01 17.54 -9.35
CA VAL A 111 0.23 16.23 -8.73
C VAL A 111 0.91 16.43 -7.39
N ASN A 112 0.28 15.98 -6.30
CA ASN A 112 0.96 16.02 -5.02
C ASN A 112 1.97 14.89 -4.90
N LEU A 113 3.24 15.24 -4.75
CA LEU A 113 4.39 14.36 -4.59
C LEU A 113 4.88 14.31 -3.14
N GLY A 114 4.27 15.07 -2.23
CA GLY A 114 4.73 15.36 -0.87
C GLY A 114 4.03 14.55 0.23
N VAL A 115 3.54 13.36 -0.05
CA VAL A 115 2.81 12.57 0.96
C VAL A 115 3.77 11.86 1.90
N HIS A 116 3.54 12.03 3.21
CA HIS A 116 4.22 11.33 4.30
C HIS A 116 3.30 10.29 4.93
N THR A 117 3.75 9.04 4.94
CA THR A 117 2.96 7.88 5.37
C THR A 117 3.28 7.47 6.82
N PRO A 118 2.52 6.56 7.45
CA PRO A 118 2.85 6.02 8.77
C PRO A 118 4.18 5.24 8.83
N PHE A 119 4.79 4.93 7.67
CA PHE A 119 6.12 4.32 7.61
C PHE A 119 7.24 5.32 7.92
N GLU A 120 6.96 6.62 7.83
CA GLU A 120 7.72 7.64 8.54
C GLU A 120 7.25 7.67 9.99
N LEU A 121 7.87 6.83 10.81
CA LEU A 121 7.40 6.51 12.16
C LEU A 121 7.21 7.77 13.02
N LEU A 122 6.06 7.86 13.66
CA LEU A 122 5.66 8.95 14.54
C LEU A 122 5.56 10.33 13.86
N ASN A 123 5.39 10.33 12.54
CA ASN A 123 5.24 11.56 11.77
C ASN A 123 3.99 11.53 10.87
N GLY A 124 3.86 10.58 9.94
CA GLY A 124 2.67 10.40 9.11
C GLY A 124 1.55 9.64 9.83
N SER A 125 0.29 9.90 9.50
CA SER A 125 -0.86 9.37 10.27
C SER A 125 -1.91 8.60 9.48
N PHE A 126 -1.90 8.58 8.15
CA PHE A 126 -2.91 7.93 7.32
C PHE A 126 -2.30 6.87 6.41
N SER A 127 -3.01 5.76 6.18
CA SER A 127 -2.56 4.67 5.31
C SER A 127 -2.41 5.13 3.85
N VAL A 128 -1.58 4.42 3.09
CA VAL A 128 -1.37 4.70 1.65
C VAL A 128 -2.70 4.65 0.88
N ALA A 129 -3.56 3.67 1.17
CA ALA A 129 -4.90 3.57 0.58
C ALA A 129 -5.75 4.83 0.79
N GLN A 130 -5.71 5.42 2.00
CA GLN A 130 -6.44 6.65 2.28
C GLN A 130 -5.88 7.86 1.52
N TRP A 131 -4.56 7.93 1.35
CA TRP A 131 -3.91 8.96 0.55
C TRP A 131 -4.27 8.85 -0.93
N VAL A 132 -4.23 7.65 -1.51
CA VAL A 132 -4.63 7.40 -2.89
C VAL A 132 -6.10 7.75 -3.12
N LYS A 133 -6.98 7.34 -2.19
CA LYS A 133 -8.41 7.70 -2.23
C LYS A 133 -8.61 9.23 -2.21
N LYS A 134 -7.89 9.96 -1.34
CA LYS A 134 -7.97 11.43 -1.27
C LYS A 134 -7.47 12.08 -2.55
N ALA A 135 -6.34 11.62 -3.10
CA ALA A 135 -5.80 12.14 -4.35
C ALA A 135 -6.78 11.94 -5.52
N LYS A 136 -7.36 10.75 -5.64
CA LYS A 136 -8.38 10.45 -6.67
C LYS A 136 -9.62 11.32 -6.50
N PHE A 137 -10.07 11.54 -5.26
CA PHE A 137 -11.18 12.43 -4.95
C PHE A 137 -10.92 13.86 -5.41
N LEU A 138 -9.72 14.39 -5.21
CA LEU A 138 -9.32 15.73 -5.67
C LEU A 138 -8.98 15.80 -7.17
N GLY A 139 -9.15 14.69 -7.92
CA GLY A 139 -8.95 14.64 -9.36
C GLY A 139 -7.48 14.53 -9.79
N HIS A 140 -6.57 14.15 -8.89
CA HIS A 140 -5.18 13.89 -9.25
C HIS A 140 -5.03 12.66 -10.14
N LYS A 141 -4.21 12.75 -11.18
CA LYS A 141 -3.90 11.64 -12.09
C LYS A 141 -2.75 10.76 -11.59
N SER A 142 -1.99 11.28 -10.65
CA SER A 142 -0.84 10.63 -10.05
C SER A 142 -0.67 11.09 -8.60
N ILE A 143 0.08 10.36 -7.81
CA ILE A 143 0.46 10.73 -6.44
C ILE A 143 1.89 10.26 -6.16
N GLY A 144 2.64 11.01 -5.34
CA GLY A 144 3.97 10.61 -4.88
C GLY A 144 4.07 10.55 -3.37
N ILE A 145 5.00 9.76 -2.88
CA ILE A 145 5.36 9.73 -1.45
C ILE A 145 6.78 10.21 -1.25
N CYS A 146 7.04 10.82 -0.08
CA CYS A 146 8.36 11.36 0.25
C CYS A 146 8.76 11.15 1.72
N ASP A 147 8.44 9.98 2.28
CA ASP A 147 8.83 9.61 3.64
C ASP A 147 10.32 9.85 3.90
N LEU A 148 10.68 10.40 5.06
CA LEU A 148 12.08 10.71 5.37
C LEU A 148 12.89 9.42 5.61
N ASN A 149 13.97 9.26 4.84
CA ASN A 149 14.93 8.18 4.95
C ASN A 149 14.34 6.76 4.88
N THR A 150 13.18 6.57 4.24
CA THR A 150 12.57 5.24 4.11
C THR A 150 11.81 5.06 2.80
N MET A 151 11.87 3.86 2.26
CA MET A 151 11.10 3.38 1.09
C MET A 151 10.01 2.37 1.48
N ALA A 152 9.71 2.21 2.78
CA ALA A 152 8.86 1.11 3.25
C ALA A 152 7.42 1.15 2.71
N ALA A 153 6.90 2.34 2.37
CA ALA A 153 5.56 2.49 1.80
C ALA A 153 5.50 2.33 0.27
N THR A 154 6.64 2.33 -0.44
CA THR A 154 6.66 2.50 -1.90
C THR A 154 6.04 1.35 -2.68
N LEU A 155 6.18 0.11 -2.19
CA LEU A 155 5.51 -1.06 -2.80
C LEU A 155 3.98 -1.00 -2.59
N ILE A 156 3.54 -0.59 -1.41
CA ILE A 156 2.12 -0.43 -1.11
C ILE A 156 1.54 0.69 -1.98
N LEU A 157 2.28 1.80 -2.18
CA LEU A 157 1.87 2.85 -3.10
C LEU A 157 1.61 2.33 -4.51
N GLN A 158 2.54 1.51 -5.04
CA GLN A 158 2.35 0.88 -6.34
C GLN A 158 1.07 0.05 -6.38
N GLN A 159 0.86 -0.83 -5.40
CA GLN A 159 -0.31 -1.72 -5.34
C GLN A 159 -1.63 -0.95 -5.26
N GLU A 160 -1.72 0.05 -4.39
CA GLU A 160 -2.92 0.86 -4.21
C GLU A 160 -3.22 1.74 -5.44
N CYS A 161 -2.19 2.31 -6.07
CA CYS A 161 -2.35 3.12 -7.27
C CYS A 161 -2.71 2.26 -8.50
N GLU A 162 -2.08 1.10 -8.68
CA GLU A 162 -2.43 0.16 -9.76
C GLU A 162 -3.88 -0.33 -9.60
N ALA A 163 -4.33 -0.64 -8.37
CA ALA A 163 -5.72 -0.99 -8.09
C ALA A 163 -6.70 0.17 -8.35
N ALA A 164 -6.27 1.41 -8.13
CA ALA A 164 -7.07 2.61 -8.36
C ALA A 164 -6.93 3.17 -9.80
N GLU A 165 -6.19 2.50 -10.70
CA GLU A 165 -5.87 2.97 -12.06
C GLU A 165 -5.24 4.37 -12.10
N MET A 166 -4.41 4.69 -11.09
CA MET A 166 -3.66 5.93 -10.97
C MET A 166 -2.18 5.71 -11.25
N LYS A 167 -1.50 6.72 -11.78
CA LYS A 167 -0.04 6.75 -11.81
C LYS A 167 0.52 7.09 -10.42
N TYR A 168 1.80 6.78 -10.22
CA TYR A 168 2.48 7.03 -8.96
C TYR A 168 3.95 7.41 -9.18
N ALA A 169 4.51 8.17 -8.24
CA ALA A 169 5.92 8.49 -8.19
C ALA A 169 6.53 7.90 -6.92
N ILE A 170 7.45 6.94 -7.09
CA ILE A 170 8.24 6.38 -5.99
C ILE A 170 9.30 7.40 -5.60
N GLY A 171 9.24 7.90 -4.36
CA GLY A 171 10.16 8.89 -3.85
C GLY A 171 10.39 8.76 -2.35
N TYR A 172 11.36 9.50 -1.85
CA TYR A 172 11.59 9.74 -0.43
C TYR A 172 12.44 10.99 -0.20
N SER A 173 12.36 11.52 1.03
CA SER A 173 13.19 12.63 1.48
C SER A 173 14.47 12.14 2.14
N LEU A 174 15.55 12.87 1.99
CA LEU A 174 16.85 12.57 2.58
C LEU A 174 17.62 13.86 2.95
N HIS A 175 18.69 13.68 3.74
CA HIS A 175 19.68 14.71 3.96
C HIS A 175 21.05 14.23 3.48
N PHE A 176 21.76 15.11 2.79
CA PHE A 176 23.16 14.91 2.46
C PHE A 176 24.05 15.95 3.13
N ILE A 177 25.30 15.63 3.32
CA ILE A 177 26.29 16.48 3.97
C ILE A 177 27.27 17.00 2.92
N GLU A 178 27.43 18.31 2.90
CA GLU A 178 28.49 19.02 2.17
C GLU A 178 29.09 20.10 3.05
N SER A 179 30.42 20.09 3.19
CA SER A 179 31.18 21.09 3.97
C SER A 179 30.59 21.32 5.38
N GLU A 180 30.25 20.23 6.08
CA GLU A 180 29.61 20.21 7.42
C GLU A 180 28.17 20.76 7.46
N GLN A 181 27.59 21.12 6.33
CA GLN A 181 26.18 21.51 6.22
C GLN A 181 25.30 20.32 5.88
N SER A 182 24.17 20.20 6.58
CA SER A 182 23.12 19.23 6.25
C SER A 182 22.12 19.85 5.30
N VAL A 183 21.97 19.27 4.12
CA VAL A 183 21.13 19.78 3.03
C VAL A 183 20.00 18.80 2.78
N GLY A 184 18.76 19.28 2.88
CA GLY A 184 17.55 18.49 2.62
C GLY A 184 17.24 18.42 1.13
N ALA A 185 16.80 17.24 0.69
CA ALA A 185 16.34 17.02 -0.68
C ALA A 185 15.33 15.87 -0.76
N LYS A 186 14.59 15.81 -1.86
CA LYS A 186 13.72 14.69 -2.22
C LYS A 186 14.21 14.07 -3.52
N VAL A 187 14.10 12.76 -3.63
CA VAL A 187 14.43 12.03 -4.86
C VAL A 187 13.21 11.23 -5.33
N TYR A 188 12.99 11.21 -6.65
CA TYR A 188 11.94 10.42 -7.29
C TYR A 188 12.54 9.60 -8.41
N ALA A 189 12.20 8.30 -8.44
CA ALA A 189 12.68 7.39 -9.48
C ALA A 189 11.91 7.58 -10.79
N LYS A 190 12.58 8.05 -11.82
CA LYS A 190 12.00 8.16 -13.16
C LYS A 190 11.73 6.78 -13.76
N ASN A 191 12.64 5.83 -13.54
CA ASN A 191 12.59 4.50 -14.13
C ASN A 191 13.24 3.47 -13.17
N ASN A 192 13.34 2.20 -13.59
CA ASN A 192 13.91 1.15 -12.76
C ASN A 192 15.43 1.34 -12.48
N GLU A 193 16.19 2.05 -13.31
CA GLU A 193 17.56 2.45 -12.98
C GLU A 193 17.56 3.41 -11.78
N GLY A 194 16.65 4.40 -11.78
CA GLY A 194 16.43 5.29 -10.65
C GLY A 194 16.00 4.57 -9.38
N LEU A 195 15.12 3.57 -9.50
CA LEU A 195 14.73 2.73 -8.36
C LEU A 195 15.94 2.00 -7.76
N GLN A 196 16.83 1.45 -8.59
CA GLN A 196 18.07 0.83 -8.11
C GLN A 196 19.02 1.86 -7.47
N SER A 197 19.09 3.06 -8.02
CA SER A 197 19.84 4.18 -7.42
C SER A 197 19.31 4.53 -6.04
N MET A 198 18.00 4.66 -5.89
CA MET A 198 17.33 4.89 -4.59
C MET A 198 17.64 3.82 -3.56
N LEU A 199 17.64 2.54 -3.95
CA LEU A 199 17.98 1.42 -3.05
C LEU A 199 19.43 1.48 -2.58
N ARG A 200 20.38 1.89 -3.44
CA ARG A 200 21.78 2.09 -3.05
C ARG A 200 21.94 3.25 -2.07
N ILE A 201 21.25 4.35 -2.32
CA ILE A 201 21.22 5.49 -1.39
C ILE A 201 20.60 5.08 -0.05
N GLN A 202 19.50 4.29 -0.06
CA GLN A 202 18.88 3.76 1.16
C GLN A 202 19.84 2.87 1.97
N LYS A 203 20.65 2.06 1.29
CA LYS A 203 21.70 1.28 1.95
C LYS A 203 22.72 2.20 2.61
N ALA A 204 23.20 3.23 1.91
CA ALA A 204 24.15 4.19 2.46
C ALA A 204 23.57 4.92 3.69
N ILE A 205 22.30 5.32 3.65
CA ILE A 205 21.62 6.01 4.77
C ILE A 205 21.42 5.11 5.99
N ASN A 206 20.94 3.88 5.79
CA ASN A 206 20.43 3.06 6.89
C ASN A 206 21.40 1.97 7.37
N VAL A 207 22.44 1.65 6.59
CA VAL A 207 23.40 0.59 6.91
C VAL A 207 24.81 1.15 7.09
N ASP A 208 25.23 2.06 6.20
CA ASP A 208 26.61 2.54 6.17
C ASP A 208 26.81 3.85 6.96
N SER A 209 25.71 4.52 7.41
CA SER A 209 25.73 5.78 8.16
C SER A 209 25.08 5.62 9.54
N GLU A 210 25.70 6.22 10.57
CA GLU A 210 25.16 6.21 11.95
C GLU A 210 24.11 7.32 12.17
N ASP A 211 24.26 8.46 11.51
CA ASP A 211 23.39 9.65 11.65
C ASP A 211 22.30 9.74 10.57
N ARG A 212 22.19 8.72 9.71
CA ARG A 212 21.23 8.65 8.61
C ARG A 212 21.35 9.79 7.60
N THR A 213 22.57 10.24 7.36
CA THR A 213 22.92 11.19 6.31
C THR A 213 23.93 10.57 5.36
N ILE A 214 24.13 11.16 4.19
CA ILE A 214 25.13 10.70 3.22
C ILE A 214 26.00 11.85 2.74
N PRO A 215 27.26 11.62 2.37
CA PRO A 215 28.05 12.62 1.67
C PRO A 215 27.43 12.99 0.30
N ILE A 216 27.57 14.23 -0.14
CA ILE A 216 27.13 14.66 -1.47
C ILE A 216 27.69 13.77 -2.59
N ALA A 217 28.94 13.31 -2.45
CA ALA A 217 29.58 12.42 -3.40
C ALA A 217 28.79 11.10 -3.61
N THR A 218 28.26 10.52 -2.52
CA THR A 218 27.42 9.31 -2.59
C THR A 218 26.11 9.57 -3.31
N LEU A 219 25.49 10.73 -3.07
CA LEU A 219 24.27 11.14 -3.78
C LEU A 219 24.54 11.29 -5.28
N MET A 220 25.66 11.95 -5.66
CA MET A 220 26.06 12.13 -7.05
C MET A 220 26.40 10.79 -7.75
N GLU A 221 27.07 9.86 -7.05
CA GLU A 221 27.41 8.53 -7.56
C GLU A 221 26.17 7.72 -7.91
N HIS A 222 25.10 7.88 -7.14
CA HIS A 222 23.83 7.13 -7.29
C HIS A 222 22.68 8.01 -7.78
N SER A 223 22.96 8.95 -8.70
CA SER A 223 21.98 9.93 -9.21
C SER A 223 21.21 9.50 -10.46
N LYS A 224 21.69 8.48 -11.17
CA LYS A 224 21.10 8.08 -12.45
C LYS A 224 19.65 7.66 -12.34
N GLY A 225 18.84 8.15 -13.28
CA GLY A 225 17.41 7.86 -13.34
C GLY A 225 16.60 8.54 -12.24
N LEU A 226 17.16 9.55 -11.55
CA LEU A 226 16.52 10.28 -10.48
C LEU A 226 16.18 11.72 -10.87
N TYR A 227 14.98 12.14 -10.53
CA TYR A 227 14.65 13.55 -10.32
C TYR A 227 15.10 13.97 -8.92
N LEU A 228 15.69 15.14 -8.81
CA LEU A 228 16.09 15.74 -7.53
C LEU A 228 15.25 16.98 -7.25
N VAL A 229 14.74 17.11 -6.04
CA VAL A 229 14.04 18.30 -5.58
C VAL A 229 14.75 18.82 -4.34
N MET A 230 15.27 20.03 -4.43
CA MET A 230 15.97 20.69 -3.32
C MET A 230 14.95 21.31 -2.36
N ASP A 231 15.13 21.06 -1.07
CA ASP A 231 14.32 21.65 -0.01
C ASP A 231 14.47 23.18 0.02
N LYS A 232 13.44 23.89 0.43
CA LYS A 232 13.48 25.36 0.61
C LYS A 232 14.59 25.82 1.55
N LEU A 233 14.93 25.03 2.56
CA LEU A 233 16.01 25.35 3.51
C LEU A 233 17.40 25.18 2.90
N SER A 234 17.53 24.61 1.72
CA SER A 234 18.78 24.47 0.98
C SER A 234 19.19 25.73 0.20
N SER A 235 18.40 26.79 0.22
CA SER A 235 18.61 27.98 -0.59
C SER A 235 19.96 28.64 -0.40
N ALA A 236 20.44 28.77 0.84
CA ALA A 236 21.75 29.34 1.15
C ALA A 236 22.88 28.50 0.55
N TRP A 237 22.80 27.18 0.70
CA TRP A 237 23.75 26.24 0.13
C TRP A 237 23.75 26.29 -1.41
N LEU A 238 22.57 26.33 -2.05
CA LEU A 238 22.44 26.45 -3.50
C LEU A 238 23.09 27.70 -4.02
N LYS A 239 22.89 28.82 -3.32
CA LYS A 239 23.54 30.12 -3.66
C LYS A 239 25.06 30.04 -3.56
N ASP A 240 25.59 29.56 -2.45
CA ASP A 240 27.03 29.42 -2.23
C ASP A 240 27.66 28.50 -3.29
N TYR A 241 26.95 27.37 -3.63
CA TYR A 241 27.42 26.43 -4.64
C TYR A 241 27.37 27.00 -6.06
N HIS A 242 26.38 27.86 -6.33
CA HIS A 242 26.29 28.63 -7.58
C HIS A 242 27.42 29.64 -7.71
N GLU A 243 27.68 30.45 -6.67
CA GLU A 243 28.75 31.41 -6.63
C GLU A 243 30.14 30.76 -6.75
N ALA A 244 30.31 29.57 -6.22
CA ALA A 244 31.51 28.76 -6.37
C ALA A 244 31.69 28.14 -7.78
N GLY A 245 30.67 28.21 -8.65
CA GLY A 245 30.69 27.64 -9.98
C GLY A 245 30.55 26.10 -10.00
N LEU A 246 30.13 25.50 -8.90
CA LEU A 246 30.00 24.03 -8.73
C LEU A 246 28.56 23.50 -9.00
N LEU A 247 27.58 24.41 -8.95
CA LEU A 247 26.16 24.00 -9.01
C LEU A 247 25.82 23.24 -10.30
N GLN A 248 26.28 23.71 -11.46
CA GLN A 248 25.94 23.05 -12.73
C GLN A 248 26.44 21.59 -12.78
N SER A 249 27.64 21.32 -12.28
CA SER A 249 28.20 19.98 -12.26
C SER A 249 27.39 19.03 -11.35
N PHE A 250 26.82 19.57 -10.28
CA PHE A 250 25.91 18.83 -9.39
C PHE A 250 24.56 18.55 -10.07
N LEU A 251 23.96 19.59 -10.68
CA LEU A 251 22.67 19.45 -11.36
C LEU A 251 22.73 18.46 -12.54
N ASP A 252 23.83 18.44 -13.29
CA ASP A 252 24.04 17.56 -14.44
C ASP A 252 24.12 16.05 -14.08
N CYS A 253 24.24 15.73 -12.79
CA CYS A 253 24.22 14.34 -12.33
C CYS A 253 22.82 13.69 -12.37
N PHE A 254 21.77 14.50 -12.36
CA PHE A 254 20.39 14.05 -12.26
C PHE A 254 19.63 14.19 -13.58
N GLU A 255 18.50 13.50 -13.72
CA GLU A 255 17.62 13.65 -14.89
C GLU A 255 17.13 15.10 -15.02
N LYS A 256 16.71 15.69 -13.92
CA LYS A 256 16.37 17.09 -13.77
C LYS A 256 16.35 17.45 -12.29
N THR A 257 16.70 18.68 -11.97
CA THR A 257 16.68 19.20 -10.60
C THR A 257 15.73 20.37 -10.49
N TYR A 258 14.98 20.39 -9.41
CA TYR A 258 13.99 21.42 -9.09
C TYR A 258 14.23 21.97 -7.69
N PHE A 259 13.63 23.11 -7.38
CA PHE A 259 13.45 23.51 -5.98
C PHE A 259 12.00 23.37 -5.55
N GLN A 260 11.79 22.97 -4.31
CA GLN A 260 10.46 22.77 -3.73
C GLN A 260 9.79 24.11 -3.44
N VAL A 261 8.54 24.24 -3.84
CA VAL A 261 7.60 25.28 -3.42
C VAL A 261 6.55 24.62 -2.53
N ASP A 262 6.37 25.10 -1.30
CA ASP A 262 5.37 24.66 -0.35
C ASP A 262 4.86 25.79 0.54
N PHE A 263 3.69 25.57 1.14
CA PHE A 263 3.01 26.52 2.03
C PHE A 263 2.71 25.91 3.42
N ASN A 264 3.50 24.96 3.85
CA ASN A 264 3.31 24.25 5.12
C ASN A 264 3.31 25.15 6.35
N GLU A 265 3.87 26.34 6.25
CA GLU A 265 3.98 27.32 7.32
C GLU A 265 3.10 28.56 7.08
N TYR A 266 2.27 28.52 6.03
CA TYR A 266 1.33 29.60 5.75
C TYR A 266 0.34 29.76 6.91
N LYS A 267 0.06 31.03 7.27
CA LYS A 267 -1.00 31.43 8.21
C LYS A 267 -1.54 32.77 7.74
N ALA A 268 -2.79 32.79 7.33
CA ALA A 268 -3.44 34.00 6.80
C ALA A 268 -3.32 35.23 7.73
N GLU A 269 -3.38 35.00 9.06
CA GLU A 269 -3.24 36.06 10.05
C GLU A 269 -1.80 36.57 10.25
N ARG A 270 -0.82 35.95 9.58
CA ARG A 270 0.62 36.19 9.75
C ARG A 270 1.36 36.35 8.43
N ILE A 271 0.69 36.83 7.40
CA ILE A 271 1.30 37.06 6.07
C ILE A 271 2.54 37.97 6.17
N ASP A 272 2.54 38.94 7.07
CA ASP A 272 3.66 39.87 7.30
C ASP A 272 4.77 39.32 8.21
N THR A 273 4.75 38.01 8.51
CA THR A 273 5.78 37.43 9.38
C THR A 273 7.13 37.36 8.69
N PRO A 274 8.25 37.48 9.45
CA PRO A 274 9.59 37.35 8.89
C PRO A 274 9.81 36.04 8.13
N LEU A 275 9.11 34.99 8.54
CA LEU A 275 9.18 33.66 7.90
C LEU A 275 8.63 33.68 6.47
N LEU A 276 7.41 34.23 6.26
CA LEU A 276 6.81 34.33 4.92
C LEU A 276 7.60 35.30 4.02
N MET A 277 8.12 36.39 4.58
CA MET A 277 9.01 37.28 3.84
C MET A 277 10.29 36.55 3.41
N SER A 278 10.86 35.71 4.27
CA SER A 278 12.06 34.93 3.92
C SER A 278 11.75 33.89 2.85
N GLN A 279 10.56 33.29 2.85
CA GLN A 279 10.13 32.37 1.78
C GLN A 279 10.01 33.07 0.43
N ALA A 280 9.37 34.25 0.38
CA ALA A 280 9.26 35.03 -0.84
C ALA A 280 10.66 35.46 -1.37
N MET A 281 11.55 35.84 -0.50
CA MET A 281 12.96 36.15 -0.87
C MET A 281 13.68 34.91 -1.41
N TYR A 282 13.52 33.77 -0.76
CA TYR A 282 14.08 32.50 -1.17
C TYR A 282 13.57 32.08 -2.57
N PHE A 283 12.29 32.15 -2.84
CA PHE A 283 11.74 31.85 -4.16
C PHE A 283 12.24 32.83 -5.22
N ASN A 284 12.36 34.10 -4.88
CA ASN A 284 12.93 35.10 -5.79
C ASN A 284 14.39 34.82 -6.14
N GLU A 285 15.20 34.39 -5.18
CA GLU A 285 16.61 34.03 -5.43
C GLU A 285 16.73 32.81 -6.34
N LEU A 286 16.03 31.72 -6.01
CA LEU A 286 16.13 30.47 -6.75
C LEU A 286 15.52 30.57 -8.15
N TYR A 287 14.34 31.14 -8.26
CA TYR A 287 13.64 31.28 -9.56
C TYR A 287 14.21 32.39 -10.41
N GLY A 288 14.54 33.54 -9.79
CA GLY A 288 14.99 34.71 -10.51
C GLY A 288 16.49 34.72 -10.84
N ASN A 289 17.34 34.47 -9.83
CA ASN A 289 18.78 34.62 -9.96
C ASN A 289 19.49 33.34 -10.38
N ILE A 290 19.17 32.22 -9.73
CA ILE A 290 19.78 30.91 -10.02
C ILE A 290 19.09 30.23 -11.21
N GLN A 291 17.84 30.58 -11.48
CA GLN A 291 17.01 30.01 -12.55
C GLN A 291 16.79 28.49 -12.42
N LEU A 292 16.70 28.01 -11.18
CA LEU A 292 16.32 26.64 -10.90
C LEU A 292 14.80 26.50 -11.07
N PRO A 293 14.29 25.50 -11.83
CA PRO A 293 12.86 25.35 -12.06
C PRO A 293 12.12 25.02 -10.74
N PRO A 294 10.98 25.66 -10.46
CA PRO A 294 10.16 25.38 -9.29
C PRO A 294 9.37 24.09 -9.48
N VAL A 295 9.05 23.39 -8.40
CA VAL A 295 8.07 22.32 -8.37
C VAL A 295 7.19 22.45 -7.14
N LEU A 296 5.88 22.43 -7.32
CA LEU A 296 4.91 22.44 -6.23
C LEU A 296 4.85 21.07 -5.57
N ILE A 297 5.29 21.02 -4.32
CA ILE A 297 5.21 19.82 -3.47
C ILE A 297 4.82 20.25 -2.07
N GLU A 298 3.56 20.04 -1.70
CA GLU A 298 3.08 20.23 -0.34
C GLU A 298 3.38 18.98 0.49
N ASP A 299 4.19 19.13 1.54
CA ASP A 299 4.47 18.04 2.48
C ASP A 299 3.25 17.79 3.37
N CYS A 300 2.55 16.68 3.11
CA CYS A 300 1.30 16.34 3.74
C CYS A 300 1.47 15.17 4.71
N TYR A 301 1.12 15.40 5.97
CA TYR A 301 1.20 14.41 7.05
C TYR A 301 -0.18 13.93 7.51
N TYR A 302 -1.25 14.59 7.09
CA TYR A 302 -2.64 14.26 7.39
C TYR A 302 -3.56 14.74 6.27
N LEU A 303 -4.74 14.11 6.16
CA LEU A 303 -5.65 14.28 5.02
C LEU A 303 -6.34 15.64 4.98
N ASP A 304 -6.78 16.13 6.15
CA ASP A 304 -7.59 17.33 6.28
C ASP A 304 -7.09 18.20 7.43
N LYS A 305 -7.35 19.48 7.37
CA LYS A 305 -6.92 20.46 8.39
C LYS A 305 -7.32 20.06 9.82
N ASP A 306 -8.52 19.50 9.99
CA ASP A 306 -9.02 19.04 11.29
C ASP A 306 -8.21 17.88 11.87
N ASN A 307 -7.42 17.20 11.05
CA ASN A 307 -6.53 16.10 11.46
C ASN A 307 -5.16 16.56 11.98
N ALA A 308 -4.86 17.84 12.00
CA ALA A 308 -3.57 18.38 12.47
C ALA A 308 -3.19 17.88 13.87
N ARG A 309 -4.20 17.62 14.73
CA ARG A 309 -4.00 17.05 16.06
C ARG A 309 -3.28 15.71 16.04
N ASN A 310 -3.47 14.90 15.00
CA ASN A 310 -2.80 13.58 14.88
C ASN A 310 -1.28 13.75 14.88
N LYS A 311 -0.76 14.67 14.07
CA LYS A 311 0.67 14.96 13.99
C LYS A 311 1.22 15.49 15.33
N ILE A 312 0.48 16.38 16.00
CA ILE A 312 0.88 16.90 17.32
C ILE A 312 1.01 15.76 18.34
N VAL A 313 0.06 14.81 18.34
CA VAL A 313 0.11 13.64 19.25
C VAL A 313 1.30 12.73 18.90
N LEU A 314 1.51 12.42 17.63
CA LEU A 314 2.62 11.59 17.17
C LEU A 314 3.98 12.21 17.55
N ASN A 315 4.16 13.50 17.31
CA ASN A 315 5.38 14.21 17.67
C ASN A 315 5.59 14.26 19.17
N LYS A 316 4.52 14.41 19.96
CA LYS A 316 4.59 14.34 21.42
C LYS A 316 5.06 12.96 21.91
N ILE A 317 4.62 11.89 21.25
CA ILE A 317 5.09 10.53 21.54
C ILE A 317 6.57 10.39 21.19
N ALA A 318 7.00 10.95 20.04
CA ALA A 318 8.38 10.86 19.57
C ALA A 318 9.38 11.63 20.45
N THR A 319 9.03 12.85 20.87
CA THR A 319 9.97 13.79 21.51
C THR A 319 9.71 14.03 22.99
N GLY A 320 8.58 13.55 23.53
CA GLY A 320 8.10 13.83 24.90
C GLY A 320 7.54 15.23 25.11
N ALA A 321 7.61 16.12 24.10
CA ALA A 321 7.11 17.49 24.16
C ALA A 321 6.13 17.75 22.99
N ALA A 322 5.07 18.52 23.27
CA ALA A 322 4.21 19.05 22.22
C ALA A 322 4.86 20.34 21.71
N HIS A 323 5.26 20.36 20.46
CA HIS A 323 5.69 21.59 19.78
C HIS A 323 4.48 22.20 19.07
N GLU A 324 4.42 23.52 19.07
CA GLU A 324 3.46 24.23 18.24
C GLU A 324 3.84 23.98 16.78
N GLN A 325 2.92 23.43 16.01
CA GLN A 325 3.10 23.15 14.59
C GLN A 325 2.05 23.88 13.77
N SER A 326 2.39 24.11 12.51
CA SER A 326 1.41 24.57 11.53
C SER A 326 0.32 23.53 11.35
N ASP A 327 -0.91 24.00 11.20
CA ASP A 327 -2.06 23.19 10.80
C ASP A 327 -2.26 23.13 9.28
N GLU A 328 -1.25 23.57 8.52
CA GLU A 328 -1.25 23.68 7.06
C GLU A 328 -0.65 22.44 6.35
N GLN A 329 -0.27 21.39 7.06
CA GLN A 329 0.39 20.19 6.50
C GLN A 329 -0.60 19.10 6.10
N TYR A 330 -1.74 19.49 5.51
CA TYR A 330 -2.75 18.59 4.98
C TYR A 330 -2.76 18.57 3.45
N PHE A 331 -3.50 17.64 2.87
CA PHE A 331 -3.64 17.53 1.43
C PHE A 331 -4.61 18.61 0.91
N LYS A 332 -4.07 19.78 0.59
CA LYS A 332 -4.81 20.96 0.15
C LYS A 332 -5.36 20.81 -1.26
N ASP A 333 -6.42 21.56 -1.53
CA ASP A 333 -6.89 21.81 -2.88
C ASP A 333 -5.97 22.79 -3.62
N ILE A 334 -5.90 22.68 -4.94
CA ILE A 334 -5.02 23.52 -5.75
C ILE A 334 -5.46 25.00 -5.72
N ASP A 335 -6.74 25.28 -5.62
CA ASP A 335 -7.23 26.66 -5.58
C ASP A 335 -6.85 27.35 -4.26
N GLU A 336 -6.82 26.57 -3.16
CA GLU A 336 -6.34 27.05 -1.86
C GLU A 336 -4.83 27.34 -1.91
N ILE A 337 -4.04 26.44 -2.49
CA ILE A 337 -2.60 26.65 -2.65
C ILE A 337 -2.33 27.88 -3.55
N HIS A 338 -3.09 28.03 -4.64
CA HIS A 338 -2.98 29.16 -5.55
C HIS A 338 -3.25 30.49 -4.83
N GLN A 339 -4.29 30.54 -4.02
CA GLN A 339 -4.59 31.73 -3.23
C GLN A 339 -3.46 32.05 -2.24
N GLN A 340 -2.94 31.06 -1.53
CA GLN A 340 -1.79 31.21 -0.63
C GLN A 340 -0.55 31.72 -1.37
N PHE A 341 -0.35 31.27 -2.61
CA PHE A 341 0.74 31.71 -3.45
C PHE A 341 0.61 33.19 -3.81
N LEU A 342 -0.56 33.63 -4.23
CA LEU A 342 -0.84 35.03 -4.56
C LEU A 342 -0.71 35.95 -3.34
N ASP A 343 -1.07 35.49 -2.16
CA ASP A 343 -0.97 36.28 -0.92
C ASP A 343 0.49 36.59 -0.51
N ILE A 344 1.45 35.77 -0.97
CA ILE A 344 2.88 35.93 -0.60
C ILE A 344 3.62 36.90 -1.54
N PHE A 345 3.21 36.99 -2.80
CA PHE A 345 3.93 37.73 -3.82
C PHE A 345 3.25 39.05 -4.17
N GLU A 346 4.02 40.15 -4.15
CA GLU A 346 3.54 41.49 -4.55
C GLU A 346 3.30 41.57 -6.07
N ASP A 347 4.14 40.88 -6.88
CA ASP A 347 4.02 40.82 -8.33
C ASP A 347 3.14 39.64 -8.75
N ALA A 348 1.87 39.92 -8.98
CA ALA A 348 0.89 38.90 -9.32
C ALA A 348 1.16 38.17 -10.64
N GLU A 349 1.72 38.84 -11.66
CA GLU A 349 2.05 38.20 -12.95
C GLU A 349 3.21 37.21 -12.80
N ARG A 350 4.25 37.61 -12.08
CA ARG A 350 5.39 36.74 -11.80
C ARG A 350 5.00 35.57 -10.90
N ALA A 351 4.17 35.82 -9.89
CA ALA A 351 3.63 34.79 -9.01
C ALA A 351 2.84 33.76 -9.83
N GLU A 352 1.94 34.21 -10.69
CA GLU A 352 1.14 33.32 -11.52
C GLU A 352 2.02 32.47 -12.45
N ASN A 353 3.00 33.06 -13.12
CA ASN A 353 3.89 32.33 -14.01
C ASN A 353 4.68 31.24 -13.26
N MET A 354 5.22 31.57 -12.06
CA MET A 354 5.95 30.60 -11.23
C MET A 354 5.02 29.50 -10.71
N PHE A 355 3.78 29.84 -10.33
CA PHE A 355 2.80 28.85 -9.89
C PHE A 355 2.44 27.86 -11.00
N GLN A 356 2.15 28.38 -12.21
CA GLN A 356 1.83 27.54 -13.37
C GLN A 356 3.00 26.60 -13.72
N GLU A 357 4.23 27.13 -13.71
CA GLU A 357 5.43 26.32 -13.94
C GLU A 357 5.63 25.26 -12.84
N ALA A 358 5.46 25.63 -11.58
CA ALA A 358 5.59 24.70 -10.45
C ALA A 358 4.57 23.56 -10.49
N CYS A 359 3.33 23.86 -10.86
CA CYS A 359 2.30 22.88 -11.09
C CYS A 359 2.64 21.96 -12.27
N ALA A 360 3.04 22.53 -13.43
CA ALA A 360 3.41 21.76 -14.62
C ALA A 360 4.58 20.80 -14.33
N ASN A 361 5.58 21.26 -13.54
CA ASN A 361 6.71 20.42 -13.14
C ASN A 361 6.29 19.29 -12.19
N SER A 362 5.30 19.50 -11.31
CA SER A 362 4.76 18.42 -10.48
C SER A 362 4.06 17.34 -11.32
N VAL A 363 3.32 17.76 -12.34
CA VAL A 363 2.69 16.86 -13.32
C VAL A 363 3.77 16.14 -14.15
N GLU A 364 4.81 16.85 -14.61
CA GLU A 364 5.93 16.24 -15.33
C GLU A 364 6.53 15.08 -14.54
N ILE A 365 6.88 15.29 -13.27
CA ILE A 365 7.43 14.22 -12.43
C ILE A 365 6.41 13.10 -12.24
N GLY A 366 5.20 13.44 -11.77
CA GLY A 366 4.18 12.45 -11.42
C GLY A 366 3.72 11.59 -12.60
N MET A 367 3.77 12.12 -13.83
CA MET A 367 3.30 11.41 -15.03
C MET A 367 4.41 10.71 -15.79
N SER A 368 5.69 11.13 -15.64
CA SER A 368 6.84 10.54 -16.33
C SER A 368 7.55 9.46 -15.53
N CYS A 369 7.26 9.32 -14.22
CA CYS A 369 7.78 8.22 -13.43
C CYS A 369 7.20 6.87 -13.88
N GLU A 370 8.09 5.92 -14.23
CA GLU A 370 7.75 4.58 -14.71
C GLU A 370 8.44 3.49 -13.88
N ALA A 371 9.05 3.87 -12.76
CA ALA A 371 9.68 2.94 -11.85
C ALA A 371 8.64 2.03 -11.18
N ARG A 372 8.87 0.73 -11.21
CA ARG A 372 7.97 -0.25 -10.58
C ARG A 372 8.73 -1.45 -10.03
N TYR A 373 8.18 -2.03 -8.98
CA TYR A 373 8.62 -3.32 -8.47
C TYR A 373 8.02 -4.46 -9.31
N GLU A 374 8.81 -5.50 -9.55
CA GLU A 374 8.30 -6.75 -10.11
C GLU A 374 7.59 -7.53 -8.99
N THR A 375 6.27 -7.68 -9.08
CA THR A 375 5.44 -8.38 -8.07
C THR A 375 4.87 -9.70 -8.55
N ASP A 376 4.96 -9.96 -9.84
CA ASP A 376 4.46 -11.14 -10.55
C ASP A 376 5.48 -12.27 -10.64
N ARG A 377 6.67 -12.07 -10.07
CA ARG A 377 7.77 -13.01 -10.11
C ARG A 377 8.26 -13.37 -8.71
N ASN A 378 8.45 -14.65 -8.46
CA ASN A 378 9.04 -15.14 -7.22
C ASN A 378 10.58 -15.17 -7.35
N PHE A 379 11.27 -14.40 -6.50
CA PHE A 379 12.73 -14.33 -6.44
C PHE A 379 13.29 -15.31 -5.40
N MET A 380 13.03 -16.59 -5.59
CA MET A 380 13.62 -17.62 -4.74
C MET A 380 15.14 -17.70 -4.96
N PRO A 381 15.94 -17.83 -3.89
CA PRO A 381 17.38 -18.03 -4.02
C PRO A 381 17.67 -19.34 -4.76
N GLN A 382 18.69 -19.33 -5.61
CA GLN A 382 19.23 -20.53 -6.24
C GLN A 382 20.41 -21.03 -5.43
N TYR A 383 20.51 -22.34 -5.28
CA TYR A 383 21.65 -22.97 -4.62
C TYR A 383 22.85 -23.06 -5.57
N ASP A 384 23.95 -22.42 -5.22
CA ASP A 384 25.20 -22.50 -5.98
C ASP A 384 26.00 -23.73 -5.56
N MET A 385 25.98 -24.76 -6.40
CA MET A 385 26.73 -26.01 -6.17
C MET A 385 28.24 -25.76 -6.25
N THR A 386 28.96 -26.30 -5.30
CA THR A 386 30.42 -26.36 -5.36
C THR A 386 30.89 -27.24 -6.51
N PRO A 387 32.16 -27.08 -7.02
CA PRO A 387 32.69 -27.95 -8.06
C PRO A 387 32.70 -29.44 -7.68
N GLU A 388 32.87 -29.75 -6.40
CA GLU A 388 32.82 -31.12 -5.88
C GLU A 388 31.43 -31.72 -5.94
N GLU A 389 30.41 -30.92 -5.57
CA GLU A 389 29.00 -31.31 -5.65
C GLU A 389 28.55 -31.46 -7.10
N GLN A 390 28.97 -30.56 -7.99
CA GLN A 390 28.70 -30.69 -9.43
C GLN A 390 29.29 -31.99 -10.00
N LEU A 391 30.50 -32.36 -9.59
CA LEU A 391 31.12 -33.62 -10.02
C LEU A 391 30.39 -34.84 -9.46
N LYS A 392 29.90 -34.76 -8.22
CA LYS A 392 29.23 -35.89 -7.54
C LYS A 392 27.79 -36.09 -8.00
N TYR A 393 27.04 -35.00 -8.15
CA TYR A 393 25.57 -35.04 -8.32
C TYR A 393 25.13 -34.61 -9.74
N GLY A 394 25.94 -33.84 -10.46
CA GLY A 394 25.62 -33.32 -11.78
C GLY A 394 24.78 -32.03 -11.75
N ASP A 395 23.63 -32.07 -11.11
CA ASP A 395 22.71 -30.90 -10.97
C ASP A 395 22.03 -30.88 -9.59
N ARG A 396 21.38 -29.75 -9.28
CA ARG A 396 20.77 -29.50 -7.97
C ARG A 396 19.59 -30.43 -7.66
N HIS A 397 18.76 -30.72 -8.65
CA HIS A 397 17.64 -31.63 -8.47
C HIS A 397 18.11 -33.07 -8.17
N THR A 398 19.07 -33.55 -8.93
CA THR A 398 19.72 -34.86 -8.69
C THR A 398 20.37 -34.92 -7.31
N MET A 399 21.03 -33.83 -6.88
CA MET A 399 21.58 -33.69 -5.53
C MET A 399 20.47 -33.82 -4.47
N PHE A 400 19.38 -33.07 -4.62
CA PHE A 400 18.26 -33.10 -3.68
C PHE A 400 17.70 -34.51 -3.51
N ILE A 401 17.42 -35.21 -4.63
CA ILE A 401 16.88 -36.57 -4.62
C ILE A 401 17.84 -37.55 -3.95
N GLN A 402 19.14 -37.47 -4.26
CA GLN A 402 20.12 -38.38 -3.66
C GLN A 402 20.28 -38.16 -2.16
N LEU A 403 20.28 -36.90 -1.71
CA LEU A 403 20.34 -36.59 -0.30
C LEU A 403 19.10 -37.12 0.45
N LEU A 404 17.90 -37.00 -0.14
CA LEU A 404 16.67 -37.56 0.43
C LEU A 404 16.77 -39.10 0.53
N GLU A 405 17.25 -39.78 -0.48
CA GLU A 405 17.44 -41.26 -0.45
C GLU A 405 18.50 -41.71 0.57
N GLU A 406 19.57 -40.93 0.73
CA GLU A 406 20.56 -41.17 1.80
C GLU A 406 19.93 -41.00 3.20
N GLY A 407 19.16 -39.94 3.39
CA GLY A 407 18.43 -39.68 4.63
C GLY A 407 17.35 -40.74 4.91
N PHE A 408 16.62 -41.17 3.90
CA PHE A 408 15.59 -42.20 3.99
C PHE A 408 16.20 -43.51 4.50
N LYS A 409 17.29 -43.97 3.88
CA LYS A 409 18.00 -45.21 4.30
C LYS A 409 18.52 -45.14 5.73
N LYS A 410 18.91 -43.95 6.18
CA LYS A 410 19.55 -43.75 7.49
C LYS A 410 18.54 -43.57 8.64
N LEU A 411 17.42 -42.88 8.38
CA LEU A 411 16.54 -42.36 9.42
C LEU A 411 15.21 -43.08 9.52
N VAL A 412 14.71 -43.72 8.44
CA VAL A 412 13.42 -44.39 8.44
C VAL A 412 13.47 -45.70 9.22
N PRO A 413 12.54 -45.93 10.18
CA PRO A 413 12.46 -47.17 10.92
C PRO A 413 12.11 -48.37 10.04
N LYS A 414 12.78 -49.51 10.32
CA LYS A 414 12.47 -50.76 9.60
C LYS A 414 11.04 -51.20 9.79
N GLY A 415 10.37 -51.53 8.68
CA GLY A 415 8.99 -51.98 8.66
C GLY A 415 7.97 -50.84 8.56
N GLN A 416 8.41 -49.58 8.44
CA GLN A 416 7.54 -48.41 8.22
C GLN A 416 7.86 -47.70 6.88
N GLU A 417 8.67 -48.32 6.03
CA GLU A 417 9.17 -47.72 4.79
C GLU A 417 8.06 -47.26 3.85
N GLU A 418 6.91 -47.96 3.83
CA GLU A 418 5.79 -47.64 2.97
C GLU A 418 5.15 -46.29 3.36
N VAL A 419 4.87 -46.10 4.65
CA VAL A 419 4.26 -44.87 5.18
C VAL A 419 5.14 -43.68 4.92
N TYR A 420 6.44 -43.79 5.24
CA TYR A 420 7.40 -42.71 5.03
C TYR A 420 7.59 -42.41 3.54
N ARG A 421 7.56 -43.44 2.66
CA ARG A 421 7.70 -43.24 1.22
C ARG A 421 6.51 -42.47 0.65
N LYS A 422 5.29 -42.83 1.03
CA LYS A 422 4.08 -42.14 0.60
C LYS A 422 4.13 -40.65 0.99
N GLN A 423 4.49 -40.35 2.23
CA GLN A 423 4.61 -38.95 2.70
C GLN A 423 5.74 -38.22 1.98
N LEU A 424 6.91 -38.88 1.78
CA LEU A 424 8.05 -38.28 1.07
C LEU A 424 7.70 -37.90 -0.37
N GLU A 425 7.02 -38.77 -1.11
CA GLU A 425 6.64 -38.47 -2.50
C GLU A 425 5.65 -37.30 -2.57
N TYR A 426 4.72 -37.22 -1.63
CA TYR A 426 3.79 -36.08 -1.53
C TYR A 426 4.54 -34.77 -1.23
N GLU A 427 5.35 -34.72 -0.19
CA GLU A 427 6.08 -33.50 0.18
C GLU A 427 7.08 -33.08 -0.91
N LYS A 428 7.76 -34.04 -1.55
CA LYS A 428 8.65 -33.83 -2.68
C LYS A 428 7.89 -33.16 -3.83
N TYR A 429 6.75 -33.70 -4.22
CA TYR A 429 5.90 -33.12 -5.27
C TYR A 429 5.52 -31.67 -4.95
N VAL A 430 5.07 -31.38 -3.74
CA VAL A 430 4.70 -30.02 -3.34
C VAL A 430 5.91 -29.08 -3.42
N LEU A 431 7.07 -29.50 -2.89
CA LEU A 431 8.29 -28.66 -2.89
C LEU A 431 8.83 -28.41 -4.30
N GLU A 432 8.78 -29.40 -5.18
CA GLU A 432 9.19 -29.29 -6.59
C GLU A 432 8.24 -28.38 -7.37
N SER A 433 6.93 -28.60 -7.24
CA SER A 433 5.90 -27.82 -7.94
C SER A 433 5.88 -26.34 -7.51
N THR A 434 6.31 -26.05 -6.28
CA THR A 434 6.36 -24.70 -5.70
C THR A 434 7.74 -24.05 -5.79
N ASN A 435 8.67 -24.68 -6.54
CA ASN A 435 10.06 -24.21 -6.75
C ASN A 435 10.84 -23.97 -5.45
N ASN A 436 10.64 -24.83 -4.42
CA ASN A 436 11.30 -24.70 -3.12
C ASN A 436 12.55 -25.58 -2.95
N VAL A 437 12.94 -26.36 -3.96
CA VAL A 437 14.11 -27.28 -3.89
C VAL A 437 15.39 -26.54 -3.54
N ASP A 438 15.68 -25.45 -4.24
CA ASP A 438 16.88 -24.66 -3.98
C ASP A 438 16.91 -24.09 -2.56
N TYR A 439 15.76 -23.65 -2.04
CA TYR A 439 15.66 -23.19 -0.66
C TYR A 439 15.98 -24.31 0.35
N MET A 440 15.53 -25.53 0.09
CA MET A 440 15.88 -26.68 0.93
C MET A 440 17.38 -26.98 0.91
N LEU A 441 18.01 -26.87 -0.26
CA LEU A 441 19.46 -27.08 -0.40
C LEU A 441 20.27 -25.98 0.31
N VAL A 442 19.87 -24.72 0.23
CA VAL A 442 20.50 -23.62 0.98
C VAL A 442 20.42 -23.87 2.49
N GLN A 443 19.26 -24.31 3.00
CA GLN A 443 19.10 -24.64 4.42
C GLN A 443 19.92 -25.86 4.83
N TYR A 444 20.00 -26.88 3.96
CA TYR A 444 20.83 -28.06 4.15
C TYR A 444 22.30 -27.68 4.29
N ASP A 445 22.83 -26.88 3.37
CA ASP A 445 24.20 -26.41 3.40
C ASP A 445 24.51 -25.59 4.65
N THR A 446 23.65 -24.63 4.98
CA THR A 446 23.77 -23.80 6.19
C THR A 446 23.86 -24.65 7.46
N CYS A 447 22.96 -25.64 7.61
CA CYS A 447 22.97 -26.52 8.78
C CYS A 447 24.22 -27.41 8.84
N ASN A 448 24.69 -27.92 7.71
CA ASN A 448 25.89 -28.74 7.64
C ASN A 448 27.16 -27.93 7.89
N TRP A 449 27.25 -26.74 7.32
CA TRP A 449 28.36 -25.83 7.59
C TRP A 449 28.44 -25.48 9.09
N ALA A 450 27.30 -25.16 9.73
CA ALA A 450 27.27 -24.88 11.17
C ALA A 450 27.79 -26.07 11.99
N ARG A 451 27.32 -27.29 11.69
CA ARG A 451 27.78 -28.52 12.38
C ARG A 451 29.25 -28.78 12.15
N ALA A 452 29.75 -28.59 10.93
CA ALA A 452 31.17 -28.76 10.59
C ALA A 452 32.07 -27.77 11.34
N ASN A 453 31.54 -26.59 11.71
CA ASN A 453 32.24 -25.58 12.49
C ASN A 453 31.94 -25.65 14.00
N ASN A 454 31.36 -26.75 14.50
CA ASN A 454 30.99 -26.95 15.90
C ASN A 454 29.99 -25.92 16.45
N ILE A 455 29.14 -25.37 15.59
CA ILE A 455 28.05 -24.49 15.98
C ILE A 455 26.82 -25.37 16.24
N LEU A 456 26.22 -25.23 17.41
CA LEU A 456 25.03 -25.98 17.79
C LEU A 456 23.83 -25.59 16.93
N VAL A 457 23.23 -26.59 16.29
CA VAL A 457 21.97 -26.44 15.54
C VAL A 457 20.86 -27.10 16.35
N GLY A 458 19.77 -26.35 16.63
CA GLY A 458 18.62 -26.85 17.38
C GLY A 458 17.84 -27.92 16.59
N CYS A 459 16.92 -28.60 17.27
CA CYS A 459 16.12 -29.69 16.69
C CYS A 459 15.12 -29.25 15.60
N GLY A 460 14.89 -27.96 15.47
CA GLY A 460 13.92 -27.35 14.57
C GLY A 460 13.17 -26.22 15.25
N ARG A 461 12.49 -25.39 14.47
CA ARG A 461 11.70 -24.26 14.98
C ARG A 461 10.42 -24.10 14.15
N GLY A 462 9.32 -23.77 14.83
CA GLY A 462 8.04 -23.48 14.20
C GLY A 462 7.46 -24.67 13.43
N SER A 463 6.76 -24.40 12.35
CA SER A 463 6.06 -25.40 11.52
C SER A 463 6.99 -26.32 10.73
N ALA A 464 8.26 -25.96 10.54
CA ALA A 464 9.25 -26.78 9.83
C ALA A 464 9.44 -28.17 10.43
N GLY A 465 9.11 -28.37 11.71
CA GLY A 465 9.11 -29.70 12.36
C GLY A 465 8.11 -30.68 11.76
N GLY A 466 7.09 -30.21 11.02
CA GLY A 466 6.10 -31.07 10.35
C GLY A 466 6.54 -31.60 8.98
N CYS A 467 7.69 -31.20 8.47
CA CYS A 467 8.16 -31.59 7.14
C CYS A 467 9.14 -32.76 7.21
N LEU A 468 8.78 -33.88 6.57
CA LEU A 468 9.61 -35.09 6.47
C LEU A 468 10.86 -34.84 5.62
N VAL A 469 10.77 -34.10 4.54
CA VAL A 469 11.91 -33.71 3.71
C VAL A 469 12.99 -33.01 4.54
N LEU A 470 12.61 -32.06 5.38
CA LEU A 470 13.57 -31.35 6.27
C LEU A 470 14.21 -32.28 7.30
N TYR A 471 13.45 -33.27 7.80
CA TYR A 471 13.98 -34.30 8.70
C TYR A 471 14.98 -35.22 7.99
N LEU A 472 14.66 -35.68 6.78
CA LEU A 472 15.55 -36.55 6.00
C LEU A 472 16.83 -35.85 5.56
N LEU A 473 16.75 -34.55 5.23
CA LEU A 473 17.92 -33.71 4.97
C LEU A 473 18.72 -33.38 6.25
N GLY A 474 18.21 -33.73 7.42
CA GLY A 474 18.84 -33.40 8.70
C GLY A 474 18.80 -31.91 9.06
N ILE A 475 17.95 -31.14 8.43
CA ILE A 475 17.71 -29.72 8.77
C ILE A 475 16.96 -29.66 10.10
N THR A 476 15.89 -30.47 10.26
CA THR A 476 15.24 -30.72 11.55
C THR A 476 15.67 -32.08 12.12
N LEU A 477 15.52 -32.26 13.43
CA LEU A 477 15.91 -33.50 14.11
C LEU A 477 14.71 -34.20 14.77
N ILE A 478 13.50 -33.76 14.47
CA ILE A 478 12.26 -34.34 14.96
C ILE A 478 11.58 -35.07 13.80
N ASP A 479 11.27 -36.33 14.06
CA ASP A 479 10.56 -37.18 13.10
C ASP A 479 9.06 -36.81 13.05
N PRO A 480 8.57 -36.21 11.95
CA PRO A 480 7.20 -35.73 11.89
C PRO A 480 6.18 -36.88 11.89
N ILE A 481 6.50 -38.00 11.26
CA ILE A 481 5.59 -39.15 11.20
C ILE A 481 5.40 -39.75 12.59
N LYS A 482 6.51 -39.96 13.31
CA LYS A 482 6.48 -40.51 14.68
C LYS A 482 5.63 -39.67 15.64
N TYR A 483 5.63 -38.37 15.48
CA TYR A 483 4.92 -37.43 16.38
C TYR A 483 3.60 -36.91 15.80
N GLY A 484 3.12 -37.42 14.66
CA GLY A 484 1.88 -37.00 14.05
C GLY A 484 1.84 -35.51 13.68
N LEU A 485 2.98 -34.97 13.22
CA LEU A 485 3.07 -33.56 12.83
C LEU A 485 2.59 -33.38 11.38
N ILE A 486 1.98 -32.23 11.11
CA ILE A 486 1.27 -31.97 9.84
C ILE A 486 2.15 -31.14 8.93
N PHE A 487 2.40 -31.62 7.70
CA PHE A 487 3.22 -30.93 6.68
C PHE A 487 2.57 -29.63 6.20
N GLU A 488 1.26 -29.60 6.04
CA GLU A 488 0.48 -28.47 5.54
C GLU A 488 0.60 -27.22 6.46
N ARG A 489 0.98 -27.40 7.73
CA ARG A 489 1.33 -26.27 8.60
C ARG A 489 2.65 -25.60 8.21
N PHE A 490 3.52 -26.32 7.51
CA PHE A 490 4.79 -25.81 7.00
C PHE A 490 4.60 -25.16 5.62
N LEU A 491 4.00 -25.87 4.68
CA LEU A 491 3.77 -25.41 3.31
C LEU A 491 2.38 -25.89 2.83
N LEU A 492 1.50 -24.91 2.58
CA LEU A 492 0.20 -25.16 1.98
C LEU A 492 0.35 -25.10 0.47
N PRO A 493 -0.02 -26.17 -0.27
CA PRO A 493 0.03 -26.19 -1.73
C PRO A 493 -0.66 -24.98 -2.38
N GLU A 494 -1.81 -24.59 -1.88
CA GLU A 494 -2.61 -23.51 -2.43
C GLU A 494 -1.97 -22.13 -2.25
N ARG A 495 -1.25 -21.90 -1.14
CA ARG A 495 -0.47 -20.66 -0.94
C ARG A 495 0.67 -20.52 -1.93
N ALA A 496 1.07 -21.64 -2.52
CA ALA A 496 2.11 -21.70 -3.53
C ALA A 496 1.55 -21.73 -4.97
N GLY A 497 0.25 -21.49 -5.12
CA GLY A 497 -0.42 -21.43 -6.42
C GLY A 497 -0.75 -22.78 -7.04
N LEU A 498 -0.63 -23.87 -6.26
CA LEU A 498 -1.18 -25.17 -6.68
C LEU A 498 -2.68 -25.16 -6.43
N GLU A 499 -3.46 -25.59 -7.42
CA GLU A 499 -4.90 -25.78 -7.24
C GLU A 499 -5.13 -26.77 -6.09
N PRO A 500 -6.09 -26.50 -5.20
CA PRO A 500 -6.43 -27.44 -4.15
C PRO A 500 -6.88 -28.76 -4.76
N ASP A 501 -6.32 -29.87 -4.29
CA ASP A 501 -6.79 -31.18 -4.70
C ASP A 501 -8.26 -31.30 -4.31
N THR A 502 -9.09 -31.54 -5.32
CA THR A 502 -10.49 -31.90 -5.11
C THR A 502 -10.51 -33.33 -4.58
N VAL A 503 -11.05 -33.54 -3.39
CA VAL A 503 -11.08 -34.85 -2.79
C VAL A 503 -12.52 -35.33 -2.71
N THR A 504 -12.78 -36.49 -3.25
CA THR A 504 -14.11 -37.09 -3.28
C THR A 504 -14.42 -37.82 -1.98
N ILE A 505 -15.63 -37.62 -1.45
CA ILE A 505 -16.13 -38.36 -0.29
C ILE A 505 -16.52 -39.77 -0.71
N ILE A 506 -15.98 -40.76 0.00
CA ILE A 506 -16.31 -42.18 -0.20
C ILE A 506 -17.07 -42.81 0.98
N GLY A 507 -17.30 -42.06 2.04
CA GLY A 507 -18.09 -42.51 3.17
C GLY A 507 -18.36 -41.44 4.20
N LYS A 508 -19.55 -41.47 4.78
CA LYS A 508 -19.99 -40.59 5.86
C LYS A 508 -20.70 -41.42 6.93
N ASP A 509 -20.24 -41.33 8.16
CA ASP A 509 -20.85 -42.00 9.30
C ASP A 509 -21.19 -40.99 10.41
N ILE A 510 -22.38 -41.10 11.02
CA ILE A 510 -22.78 -40.25 12.14
C ILE A 510 -22.34 -40.95 13.44
N GLU A 511 -21.28 -40.44 14.07
CA GLU A 511 -20.74 -41.03 15.30
C GLU A 511 -21.43 -40.50 16.56
N SER A 512 -21.86 -39.24 16.55
CA SER A 512 -22.58 -38.62 17.68
C SER A 512 -23.37 -37.39 17.23
N ALA A 513 -24.10 -36.75 18.15
CA ALA A 513 -24.77 -35.47 17.88
C ALA A 513 -23.79 -34.33 17.56
N ASP A 514 -22.52 -34.44 17.98
CA ASP A 514 -21.53 -33.40 17.86
C ASP A 514 -20.54 -33.60 16.69
N TYR A 515 -20.45 -34.85 16.16
CA TYR A 515 -19.47 -35.16 15.11
C TYR A 515 -19.99 -36.20 14.10
N ILE A 516 -19.69 -35.96 12.85
CA ILE A 516 -19.78 -36.90 11.75
C ILE A 516 -18.38 -37.28 11.26
N SER A 517 -18.20 -38.56 10.92
CA SER A 517 -16.95 -39.02 10.30
C SER A 517 -17.10 -38.97 8.78
N VAL A 518 -16.22 -38.28 8.11
CA VAL A 518 -16.15 -38.17 6.65
C VAL A 518 -14.90 -38.87 6.16
N THR A 519 -15.05 -39.89 5.32
CA THR A 519 -13.94 -40.63 4.71
C THR A 519 -13.73 -40.15 3.28
N LEU A 520 -12.54 -39.76 2.96
CA LEU A 520 -12.15 -39.27 1.64
C LEU A 520 -11.59 -40.42 0.78
N GLU A 521 -11.57 -40.26 -0.55
CA GLU A 521 -11.04 -41.27 -1.49
C GLU A 521 -9.60 -41.66 -1.25
N ASN A 522 -8.81 -40.77 -0.63
CA ASN A 522 -7.43 -41.05 -0.21
C ASN A 522 -7.35 -41.98 1.03
N GLY A 523 -8.51 -42.44 1.56
CA GLY A 523 -8.62 -43.33 2.70
C GLY A 523 -8.45 -42.63 4.07
N LYS A 524 -8.34 -41.33 4.13
CA LYS A 524 -8.33 -40.58 5.39
C LYS A 524 -9.74 -40.31 5.88
N THR A 525 -9.95 -40.46 7.19
CA THR A 525 -11.23 -40.18 7.85
C THR A 525 -11.05 -38.95 8.78
N TYR A 526 -12.00 -38.04 8.71
CA TYR A 526 -12.01 -36.82 9.49
C TYR A 526 -13.28 -36.71 10.31
N LYS A 527 -13.18 -36.15 11.51
CA LYS A 527 -14.36 -35.78 12.32
C LYS A 527 -14.69 -34.33 12.06
N VAL A 528 -15.89 -34.07 11.64
CA VAL A 528 -16.39 -32.75 11.27
C VAL A 528 -17.65 -32.46 12.10
N HIS A 529 -17.78 -31.21 12.58
CA HIS A 529 -19.00 -30.77 13.22
C HIS A 529 -20.13 -30.71 12.20
N PRO A 530 -21.35 -31.17 12.52
CA PRO A 530 -22.48 -31.17 11.58
C PRO A 530 -22.75 -29.80 10.94
N ASP A 531 -22.63 -28.73 11.70
CA ASP A 531 -22.87 -27.35 11.26
C ASP A 531 -21.67 -26.68 10.56
N ALA A 532 -20.60 -27.45 10.25
CA ALA A 532 -19.46 -26.88 9.50
C ALA A 532 -19.89 -26.64 8.05
N GLU A 533 -19.65 -25.41 7.55
CA GLU A 533 -19.89 -25.05 6.15
C GLU A 533 -18.73 -25.52 5.27
N LEU A 534 -19.04 -26.27 4.22
CA LEU A 534 -18.07 -26.79 3.28
C LEU A 534 -18.44 -26.39 1.85
N LEU A 535 -17.43 -26.11 1.02
CA LEU A 535 -17.60 -25.88 -0.42
C LEU A 535 -17.62 -27.22 -1.13
N VAL A 536 -18.77 -27.57 -1.70
CA VAL A 536 -19.02 -28.89 -2.28
C VAL A 536 -19.51 -28.77 -3.72
N LYS A 537 -18.95 -29.59 -4.58
CA LYS A 537 -19.42 -29.80 -5.94
C LYS A 537 -20.11 -31.18 -6.01
N ARG A 538 -21.31 -31.24 -6.55
CA ARG A 538 -22.13 -32.47 -6.58
C ARG A 538 -22.44 -32.89 -8.00
N GLY A 539 -22.02 -34.09 -8.38
CA GLY A 539 -22.28 -34.68 -9.68
C GLY A 539 -21.63 -33.91 -10.84
N GLU A 540 -22.39 -33.66 -11.92
CA GLU A 540 -21.89 -32.96 -13.12
C GLU A 540 -21.94 -31.42 -13.02
N SER A 541 -22.24 -30.85 -11.85
CA SER A 541 -22.23 -29.40 -11.65
C SER A 541 -20.84 -28.85 -11.82
N GLU A 542 -20.70 -27.71 -12.49
CA GLU A 542 -19.40 -27.00 -12.59
C GLU A 542 -19.15 -26.03 -11.44
N GLU A 543 -20.18 -25.75 -10.61
CA GLU A 543 -20.11 -24.75 -9.53
C GLU A 543 -20.00 -25.42 -8.15
N TYR A 544 -19.16 -24.86 -7.27
CA TYR A 544 -19.09 -25.21 -5.86
C TYR A 544 -20.13 -24.43 -5.07
N VAL A 545 -20.90 -25.15 -4.23
CA VAL A 545 -21.94 -24.57 -3.38
C VAL A 545 -21.55 -24.78 -1.92
N LYS A 546 -21.83 -23.82 -1.07
CA LYS A 546 -21.68 -23.99 0.39
C LYS A 546 -22.84 -24.86 0.91
N ILE A 547 -22.50 -25.95 1.59
CA ILE A 547 -23.46 -26.78 2.32
C ILE A 547 -22.93 -27.11 3.72
N TYR A 548 -23.82 -27.50 4.62
CA TYR A 548 -23.43 -28.01 5.93
C TYR A 548 -22.88 -29.43 5.85
N ALA A 549 -21.96 -29.78 6.76
CA ALA A 549 -21.34 -31.12 6.76
C ALA A 549 -22.32 -32.25 6.97
N ASP A 550 -23.44 -32.01 7.64
CA ASP A 550 -24.53 -32.98 7.79
C ASP A 550 -25.30 -33.28 6.47
N GLU A 551 -25.18 -32.40 5.48
CA GLU A 551 -25.78 -32.54 4.15
C GLU A 551 -24.89 -33.28 3.13
N LEU A 552 -23.62 -33.58 3.50
CA LEU A 552 -22.68 -34.29 2.63
C LEU A 552 -23.20 -35.68 2.20
N GLN A 553 -22.87 -36.07 0.97
CA GLN A 553 -23.22 -37.36 0.36
C GLN A 553 -21.97 -38.03 -0.23
N ASP A 554 -22.02 -39.36 -0.32
CA ASP A 554 -20.99 -40.14 -1.00
C ASP A 554 -20.92 -39.69 -2.48
N GLY A 555 -19.71 -39.39 -2.95
CA GLY A 555 -19.46 -38.86 -4.30
C GLY A 555 -19.49 -37.35 -4.42
N ASP A 556 -19.67 -36.63 -3.31
CA ASP A 556 -19.47 -35.17 -3.29
C ASP A 556 -17.98 -34.83 -3.35
N ASP A 557 -17.61 -33.87 -4.19
CA ASP A 557 -16.26 -33.32 -4.26
C ASP A 557 -16.17 -32.10 -3.35
N ILE A 558 -15.33 -32.16 -2.33
CA ILE A 558 -15.11 -31.04 -1.39
C ILE A 558 -13.93 -30.23 -1.88
N LYS A 559 -14.14 -28.92 -2.02
CA LYS A 559 -13.06 -27.95 -2.17
C LYS A 559 -12.64 -27.46 -0.79
N PHE A 560 -11.39 -27.70 -0.44
CA PHE A 560 -10.83 -27.21 0.80
C PHE A 560 -10.48 -25.72 0.69
N ASP A 561 -11.31 -24.83 1.22
CA ASP A 561 -10.93 -23.42 1.43
C ASP A 561 -10.23 -23.29 2.78
N ASN A 562 -8.95 -22.94 2.73
CA ASN A 562 -7.99 -23.07 3.82
C ASN A 562 -8.22 -22.25 5.08
N ARG A 563 -9.22 -21.36 5.13
CA ARG A 563 -9.45 -20.51 6.29
C ARG A 563 -10.31 -21.12 7.38
N ASP A 564 -11.19 -22.06 7.03
CA ASP A 564 -12.19 -22.58 7.97
C ASP A 564 -11.90 -24.01 8.46
N LEU A 565 -11.09 -24.78 7.75
CA LEU A 565 -10.84 -26.19 8.05
C LEU A 565 -9.81 -26.47 9.15
N VAL A 566 -8.87 -25.56 9.38
CA VAL A 566 -7.84 -25.73 10.44
C VAL A 566 -8.46 -25.73 11.85
N PHE A 567 -9.66 -25.19 12.01
CA PHE A 567 -10.37 -25.16 13.30
C PHE A 567 -11.48 -26.20 13.44
N THR A 568 -11.92 -26.85 12.34
CA THR A 568 -13.05 -27.77 12.33
C THR A 568 -12.65 -29.24 12.19
N LEU A 569 -11.46 -29.54 11.68
CA LEU A 569 -10.95 -30.90 11.56
C LEU A 569 -10.03 -31.21 12.76
N ASN A 570 -10.58 -31.72 13.85
CA ASN A 570 -9.79 -32.35 14.89
C ASN A 570 -9.49 -33.78 14.45
N GLU A 571 -8.21 -34.06 14.20
CA GLU A 571 -7.71 -35.41 14.01
C GLU A 571 -8.00 -36.28 15.25
N ILE A 572 -8.41 -37.52 15.00
CA ILE A 572 -8.41 -38.58 16.00
C ILE A 572 -7.02 -39.19 16.09
#